data_ff37a862a24492d46c7398fa4c3a4e5d
#
_entry.id   ff37a862a24492d46c7398fa4c3a4e5d
#
_cell.length_a   1.000
_cell.length_b   1.000
_cell.length_c   1.000
_cell.angle_alpha   90.00
_cell.angle_beta   90.00
_cell.angle_gamma   90.00
#
_symmetry.space_group_name_H-M   'P 1'
#
loop_
_entity.id
_entity.type
_entity.pdbx_description
1 polymer ?
#
loop_
_entity_poly.entity_id
_entity_poly.type
_entity_poly.pdbx_seq_one_letter_code
_entity_poly.pdbx_strand_id
1 'polypeptide(L)'
;MSAIAAHPRADRVRSLPTLSQAARFIGLDTGGMSRAVRALGVEPQRWGRRDKHLEVAQVLQIARVAQRASLEEVAGSIVEWTEQNHPDALEQTTAEIDAFFAALPPPTATPADEFVAELRAALPPQWADKAEKIWRAHAGSV
;
A
#
# COMPACT_ATOMS: atom_id res chain seq x y z
N MET A 1 -31.82 22.41 7.72
CA MET A 1 -30.68 22.11 8.58
C MET A 1 -29.64 21.31 7.82
N SER A 2 -28.52 21.91 7.72
CA SER A 2 -27.40 21.31 7.02
C SER A 2 -26.90 20.02 7.66
N ALA A 3 -27.20 19.80 8.94
CA ALA A 3 -26.79 18.59 9.64
C ALA A 3 -27.37 17.29 9.02
N ILE A 4 -28.46 17.40 8.29
CA ILE A 4 -29.06 16.25 7.61
C ILE A 4 -28.30 15.90 6.33
N ALA A 5 -27.74 16.91 5.67
CA ALA A 5 -27.02 16.74 4.42
C ALA A 5 -25.56 16.33 4.62
N ALA A 6 -24.97 16.70 5.74
CA ALA A 6 -23.57 16.46 6.03
C ALA A 6 -23.40 15.29 7.00
N HIS A 7 -23.37 14.08 6.47
CA HIS A 7 -22.96 12.91 7.23
C HIS A 7 -21.44 12.75 7.01
N PRO A 8 -20.57 13.08 7.99
CA PRO A 8 -19.11 13.11 7.75
C PRO A 8 -18.56 11.80 7.21
N ARG A 9 -19.11 10.67 7.67
CA ARG A 9 -18.68 9.36 7.21
C ARG A 9 -19.05 9.11 5.74
N ALA A 10 -20.25 9.53 5.35
CA ALA A 10 -20.70 9.39 3.97
C ALA A 10 -19.88 10.26 3.02
N ASP A 11 -19.63 11.50 3.41
CA ASP A 11 -18.78 12.40 2.63
C ASP A 11 -17.35 11.87 2.51
N ARG A 12 -16.83 11.27 3.57
CA ARG A 12 -15.50 10.68 3.53
C ARG A 12 -15.45 9.50 2.57
N VAL A 13 -16.45 8.62 2.59
CA VAL A 13 -16.50 7.47 1.68
C VAL A 13 -16.52 7.92 0.23
N ARG A 14 -17.28 8.97 -0.09
CA ARG A 14 -17.32 9.53 -1.45
C ARG A 14 -15.97 10.06 -1.90
N SER A 15 -15.15 10.55 -1.00
CA SER A 15 -13.82 11.10 -1.30
C SER A 15 -12.74 10.02 -1.37
N LEU A 16 -13.07 8.77 -1.09
CA LEU A 16 -12.14 7.66 -1.18
C LEU A 16 -12.17 7.01 -2.58
N PRO A 17 -11.06 6.42 -3.03
CA PRO A 17 -11.03 5.75 -4.31
C PRO A 17 -11.95 4.51 -4.32
N THR A 18 -12.53 4.23 -5.48
CA THR A 18 -13.26 2.98 -5.71
C THR A 18 -12.26 1.83 -5.87
N LEU A 19 -12.79 0.59 -5.85
CA LEU A 19 -11.96 -0.59 -6.10
C LEU A 19 -11.23 -0.51 -7.45
N SER A 20 -11.90 -0.01 -8.49
CA SER A 20 -11.30 0.13 -9.82
C SER A 20 -10.17 1.14 -9.83
N GLN A 21 -10.34 2.27 -9.15
CA GLN A 21 -9.31 3.30 -9.04
C GLN A 21 -8.13 2.80 -8.22
N ALA A 22 -8.41 2.14 -7.09
CA ALA A 22 -7.36 1.57 -6.25
C ALA A 22 -6.55 0.51 -7.02
N ALA A 23 -7.21 -0.31 -7.82
CA ALA A 23 -6.54 -1.30 -8.65
C ALA A 23 -5.56 -0.64 -9.62
N ARG A 24 -5.94 0.50 -10.22
CA ARG A 24 -5.05 1.26 -11.11
C ARG A 24 -3.83 1.79 -10.36
N PHE A 25 -4.04 2.32 -9.15
CA PHE A 25 -2.93 2.85 -8.35
C PHE A 25 -1.92 1.76 -7.99
N ILE A 26 -2.42 0.57 -7.69
CA ILE A 26 -1.60 -0.56 -7.26
C ILE A 26 -0.98 -1.30 -8.45
N GLY A 27 -1.61 -1.24 -9.61
CA GLY A 27 -1.17 -1.97 -10.80
C GLY A 27 -1.78 -3.36 -10.90
N LEU A 28 -2.98 -3.54 -10.37
CA LEU A 28 -3.75 -4.78 -10.44
C LEU A 28 -4.92 -4.63 -11.43
N ASP A 29 -5.32 -5.74 -12.04
CA ASP A 29 -6.57 -5.77 -12.77
C ASP A 29 -7.76 -5.95 -11.80
N THR A 30 -8.98 -5.88 -12.32
CA THR A 30 -10.19 -5.98 -11.50
C THR A 30 -10.27 -7.33 -10.77
N GLY A 31 -9.92 -8.41 -11.46
CA GLY A 31 -9.91 -9.75 -10.86
C GLY A 31 -8.85 -9.90 -9.78
N GLY A 32 -7.64 -9.37 -10.03
CA GLY A 32 -6.56 -9.36 -9.05
C GLY A 32 -6.92 -8.56 -7.82
N MET A 33 -7.57 -7.40 -8.01
CA MET A 33 -8.01 -6.57 -6.89
C MET A 33 -9.06 -7.28 -6.05
N SER A 34 -10.05 -7.92 -6.67
CA SER A 34 -11.08 -8.67 -5.95
C SER A 34 -10.48 -9.83 -5.15
N ARG A 35 -9.51 -10.53 -5.71
CA ARG A 35 -8.82 -11.62 -5.00
C ARG A 35 -8.02 -11.08 -3.81
N ALA A 36 -7.32 -9.97 -3.98
CA ALA A 36 -6.54 -9.36 -2.90
C ALA A 36 -7.43 -8.89 -1.74
N VAL A 37 -8.54 -8.23 -2.04
CA VAL A 37 -9.50 -7.79 -1.05
C VAL A 37 -10.02 -8.99 -0.24
N ARG A 38 -10.36 -10.06 -0.92
CA ARG A 38 -10.88 -11.28 -0.27
C ARG A 38 -9.81 -11.97 0.56
N ALA A 39 -8.61 -12.10 0.01
CA ALA A 39 -7.51 -12.79 0.68
C ALA A 39 -7.06 -12.09 1.96
N LEU A 40 -7.09 -10.76 1.96
CA LEU A 40 -6.69 -9.95 3.12
C LEU A 40 -7.84 -9.69 4.10
N GLY A 41 -9.05 -10.12 3.77
CA GLY A 41 -10.21 -9.89 4.63
C GLY A 41 -10.58 -8.41 4.74
N VAL A 42 -10.26 -7.62 3.73
CA VAL A 42 -10.57 -6.19 3.71
C VAL A 42 -12.04 -5.99 3.37
N GLU A 43 -12.72 -5.17 4.16
CA GLU A 43 -14.10 -4.81 3.90
C GLU A 43 -14.18 -3.42 3.27
N PRO A 44 -14.56 -3.33 1.97
CA PRO A 44 -14.74 -2.04 1.33
C PRO A 44 -15.92 -1.27 1.95
N GLN A 45 -15.78 0.05 1.98
CA GLN A 45 -16.88 0.93 2.35
C GLN A 45 -17.83 1.08 1.19
N ARG A 46 -19.12 1.03 1.45
CA ARG A 46 -20.13 1.18 0.40
C ARG A 46 -20.73 2.58 0.40
N TRP A 47 -20.81 3.16 -0.76
CA TRP A 47 -21.60 4.34 -1.04
C TRP A 47 -22.64 3.98 -2.10
N GLY A 48 -23.90 3.95 -1.71
CA GLY A 48 -24.95 3.50 -2.60
C GLY A 48 -24.96 1.98 -2.77
N ARG A 49 -25.56 1.51 -3.85
CA ARG A 49 -25.74 0.07 -4.11
C ARG A 49 -24.59 -0.57 -4.90
N ARG A 50 -23.85 0.22 -5.65
CA ARG A 50 -22.87 -0.29 -6.61
C ARG A 50 -21.44 0.03 -6.29
N ASP A 51 -21.21 1.19 -5.70
CA ASP A 51 -19.85 1.67 -5.51
C ASP A 51 -19.25 1.17 -4.20
N LYS A 52 -18.14 0.48 -4.33
CA LYS A 52 -17.32 0.06 -3.20
C LYS A 52 -16.08 0.92 -3.18
N HIS A 53 -15.80 1.51 -2.04
CA HIS A 53 -14.64 2.39 -1.83
C HIS A 53 -13.71 1.76 -0.80
N LEU A 54 -12.42 2.03 -0.94
CA LEU A 54 -11.41 1.57 0.01
C LEU A 54 -10.86 2.76 0.79
N GLU A 55 -10.66 2.56 2.07
CA GLU A 55 -9.93 3.52 2.89
C GLU A 55 -8.47 3.59 2.45
N VAL A 56 -7.83 4.73 2.70
CA VAL A 56 -6.43 4.95 2.32
C VAL A 56 -5.53 3.84 2.89
N ALA A 57 -5.70 3.50 4.16
CA ALA A 57 -4.92 2.45 4.79
C ALA A 57 -5.14 1.09 4.13
N GLN A 58 -6.36 0.81 3.67
CA GLN A 58 -6.68 -0.44 2.98
C GLN A 58 -5.99 -0.51 1.62
N VAL A 59 -6.00 0.57 0.86
CA VAL A 59 -5.30 0.65 -0.44
C VAL A 59 -3.81 0.40 -0.26
N LEU A 60 -3.20 1.05 0.72
CA LEU A 60 -1.76 0.92 0.99
C LEU A 60 -1.41 -0.48 1.51
N GLN A 61 -2.28 -1.09 2.32
CA GLN A 61 -2.08 -2.45 2.79
C GLN A 61 -2.09 -3.45 1.63
N ILE A 62 -3.03 -3.32 0.72
CA ILE A 62 -3.10 -4.16 -0.48
C ILE A 62 -1.86 -3.95 -1.34
N ALA A 63 -1.45 -2.69 -1.53
CA ALA A 63 -0.26 -2.35 -2.30
C ALA A 63 1.00 -2.99 -1.71
N ARG A 64 1.11 -2.99 -0.39
CA ARG A 64 2.24 -3.58 0.32
C ARG A 64 2.36 -5.09 0.05
N VAL A 65 1.24 -5.78 0.03
CA VAL A 65 1.21 -7.23 -0.21
C VAL A 65 1.38 -7.55 -1.69
N ALA A 66 0.76 -6.77 -2.57
CA ALA A 66 0.77 -7.01 -4.01
C ALA A 66 2.16 -6.80 -4.64
N GLN A 67 2.95 -5.88 -4.12
CA GLN A 67 4.31 -5.58 -4.57
C GLN A 67 4.43 -5.30 -6.08
N ARG A 68 3.40 -4.66 -6.65
CA ARG A 68 3.39 -4.26 -8.06
C ARG A 68 3.94 -2.86 -8.27
N ALA A 69 3.71 -1.98 -7.30
CA ALA A 69 4.22 -0.62 -7.27
C ALA A 69 4.71 -0.33 -5.86
N SER A 70 5.61 0.64 -5.71
CA SER A 70 6.08 1.03 -4.38
C SER A 70 4.96 1.70 -3.60
N LEU A 71 5.04 1.66 -2.27
CA LEU A 71 4.07 2.35 -1.42
C LEU A 71 4.06 3.85 -1.68
N GLU A 72 5.22 4.44 -1.94
CA GLU A 72 5.37 5.85 -2.25
C GLU A 72 4.66 6.22 -3.56
N GLU A 73 4.78 5.37 -4.59
CA GLU A 73 4.09 5.57 -5.86
C GLU A 73 2.58 5.50 -5.69
N VAL A 74 2.10 4.51 -4.93
CA VAL A 74 0.67 4.36 -4.67
C VAL A 74 0.15 5.54 -3.86
N ALA A 75 0.87 5.96 -2.83
CA ALA A 75 0.52 7.14 -2.03
C ALA A 75 0.45 8.39 -2.89
N GLY A 76 1.43 8.60 -3.77
CA GLY A 76 1.44 9.72 -4.71
C GLY A 76 0.24 9.71 -5.65
N SER A 77 -0.15 8.53 -6.15
CA SER A 77 -1.33 8.37 -7.00
C SER A 77 -2.62 8.72 -6.25
N ILE A 78 -2.73 8.31 -4.99
CA ILE A 78 -3.88 8.63 -4.14
C ILE A 78 -3.98 10.15 -3.94
N VAL A 79 -2.86 10.80 -3.62
CA VAL A 79 -2.80 12.25 -3.40
C VAL A 79 -3.21 12.99 -4.67
N GLU A 80 -2.63 12.63 -5.80
CA GLU A 80 -2.92 13.26 -7.08
C GLU A 80 -4.41 13.12 -7.45
N TRP A 81 -4.94 11.92 -7.32
CA TRP A 81 -6.35 11.67 -7.61
C TRP A 81 -7.27 12.46 -6.67
N THR A 82 -6.95 12.51 -5.38
CA THR A 82 -7.73 13.25 -4.40
C THR A 82 -7.70 14.74 -4.68
N GLU A 83 -6.52 15.28 -5.00
CA GLU A 83 -6.37 16.69 -5.35
C GLU A 83 -7.22 17.08 -6.56
N GLN A 84 -7.28 16.21 -7.57
CA GLN A 84 -8.02 16.47 -8.79
C GLN A 84 -9.53 16.31 -8.62
N ASN A 85 -9.98 15.38 -7.79
CA ASN A 85 -11.38 15.02 -7.70
C ASN A 85 -12.07 15.45 -6.40
N HIS A 86 -11.33 15.51 -5.32
CA HIS A 86 -11.86 15.82 -3.99
C HIS A 86 -10.86 16.68 -3.19
N PRO A 87 -10.55 17.90 -3.67
CA PRO A 87 -9.53 18.73 -3.02
C PRO A 87 -9.84 19.03 -1.55
N ASP A 88 -11.12 19.05 -1.18
CA ASP A 88 -11.53 19.29 0.22
C ASP A 88 -11.08 18.17 1.16
N ALA A 89 -10.84 16.99 0.62
CA ALA A 89 -10.40 15.82 1.39
C ALA A 89 -8.88 15.63 1.38
N LEU A 90 -8.14 16.47 0.69
CA LEU A 90 -6.69 16.28 0.49
C LEU A 90 -5.93 16.27 1.82
N GLU A 91 -6.24 17.19 2.72
CA GLU A 91 -5.59 17.26 4.01
C GLU A 91 -5.80 16.00 4.83
N GLN A 92 -7.03 15.52 4.91
CA GLN A 92 -7.36 14.28 5.62
C GLN A 92 -6.69 13.07 4.98
N THR A 93 -6.71 12.98 3.65
CA THR A 93 -6.08 11.88 2.92
C THR A 93 -4.57 11.85 3.17
N THR A 94 -3.92 13.01 3.11
CA THR A 94 -2.48 13.11 3.39
C THR A 94 -2.16 12.69 4.83
N ALA A 95 -2.97 13.11 5.79
CA ALA A 95 -2.79 12.72 7.19
C ALA A 95 -2.94 11.21 7.38
N GLU A 96 -3.89 10.58 6.70
CA GLU A 96 -4.08 9.13 6.77
C GLU A 96 -2.92 8.37 6.12
N ILE A 97 -2.37 8.88 5.03
CA ILE A 97 -1.17 8.31 4.40
C ILE A 97 0.01 8.39 5.38
N ASP A 98 0.24 9.54 5.97
CA ASP A 98 1.33 9.73 6.92
C ASP A 98 1.19 8.81 8.13
N ALA A 99 -0.04 8.66 8.64
CA ALA A 99 -0.32 7.74 9.75
C ALA A 99 -0.02 6.29 9.38
N PHE A 100 -0.34 5.88 8.16
CA PHE A 100 -0.03 4.54 7.69
C PHE A 100 1.48 4.29 7.66
N PHE A 101 2.24 5.20 7.08
CA PHE A 101 3.70 5.06 7.03
C PHE A 101 4.33 5.09 8.43
N ALA A 102 3.82 5.93 9.32
CA ALA A 102 4.31 6.01 10.69
C ALA A 102 4.04 4.72 11.49
N ALA A 103 2.98 4.01 11.17
CA ALA A 103 2.61 2.76 11.83
C ALA A 103 3.36 1.54 11.28
N LEU A 104 4.06 1.67 10.15
CA LEU A 104 4.86 0.57 9.62
C LEU A 104 6.01 0.26 10.58
N PRO A 105 6.34 -1.04 10.78
CA PRO A 105 7.49 -1.39 11.59
C PRO A 105 8.76 -0.78 11.00
N PRO A 106 9.67 -0.25 11.83
CA PRO A 106 10.94 0.22 11.31
C PRO A 106 11.67 -0.95 10.63
N PRO A 107 12.38 -0.69 9.51
CA PRO A 107 13.14 -1.74 8.85
C PRO A 107 14.33 -2.12 9.74
N THR A 108 14.14 -3.15 10.56
CA THR A 108 15.20 -3.69 11.42
C THR A 108 16.17 -4.56 10.63
N ALA A 109 15.69 -5.18 9.56
CA ALA A 109 16.52 -5.91 8.61
C ALA A 109 15.83 -5.88 7.26
N THR A 110 16.57 -5.61 6.18
CA THR A 110 16.04 -5.77 4.84
C THR A 110 15.94 -7.27 4.52
N PRO A 111 15.08 -7.69 3.57
CA PRO A 111 15.09 -9.09 3.13
C PRO A 111 16.45 -9.57 2.68
N ALA A 112 17.27 -8.68 2.10
CA ALA A 112 18.65 -9.00 1.73
C ALA A 112 19.52 -9.30 2.96
N ASP A 113 19.35 -8.53 4.04
CA ASP A 113 20.11 -8.74 5.28
C ASP A 113 19.70 -10.05 5.98
N GLU A 114 18.43 -10.37 5.97
CA GLU A 114 17.93 -11.66 6.50
C GLU A 114 18.49 -12.83 5.70
N PHE A 115 18.50 -12.73 4.39
CA PHE A 115 19.05 -13.76 3.51
C PHE A 115 20.55 -13.94 3.74
N VAL A 116 21.29 -12.84 3.89
CA VAL A 116 22.72 -12.87 4.19
C VAL A 116 22.96 -13.55 5.54
N ALA A 117 22.14 -13.24 6.55
CA ALA A 117 22.27 -13.88 7.87
C ALA A 117 22.05 -15.39 7.78
N GLU A 118 21.07 -15.83 6.99
CA GLU A 118 20.84 -17.25 6.76
C GLU A 118 22.00 -17.93 6.04
N LEU A 119 22.58 -17.25 5.05
CA LEU A 119 23.77 -17.75 4.34
C LEU A 119 24.95 -17.91 5.28
N ARG A 120 25.18 -16.93 6.15
CA ARG A 120 26.29 -16.98 7.12
C ARG A 120 26.11 -18.11 8.11
N ALA A 121 24.87 -18.41 8.51
CA ALA A 121 24.58 -19.50 9.43
C ALA A 121 24.74 -20.88 8.76
N ALA A 122 24.46 -20.98 7.46
CA ALA A 122 24.46 -22.24 6.72
C ALA A 122 25.83 -22.61 6.12
N LEU A 123 26.75 -21.64 5.94
CA LEU A 123 28.00 -21.85 5.22
C LEU A 123 29.22 -21.70 6.13
N PRO A 124 30.34 -22.39 5.82
CA PRO A 124 31.61 -22.12 6.48
C PRO A 124 32.01 -20.64 6.29
N PRO A 125 32.76 -20.03 7.26
CA PRO A 125 33.07 -18.60 7.20
C PRO A 125 33.70 -18.12 5.89
N GLN A 126 34.58 -18.91 5.32
CA GLN A 126 35.27 -18.55 4.07
C GLN A 126 34.32 -18.51 2.86
N TRP A 127 33.27 -19.31 2.89
CA TRP A 127 32.25 -19.34 1.82
C TRP A 127 31.17 -18.32 2.07
N ALA A 128 30.84 -18.04 3.33
CA ALA A 128 29.82 -17.06 3.69
C ALA A 128 30.16 -15.66 3.20
N ASP A 129 31.40 -15.23 3.37
CA ASP A 129 31.85 -13.91 2.91
C ASP A 129 31.78 -13.80 1.38
N LYS A 130 32.17 -14.85 0.69
CA LYS A 130 32.13 -14.88 -0.78
C LYS A 130 30.70 -14.87 -1.30
N ALA A 131 29.81 -15.64 -0.69
CA ALA A 131 28.41 -15.69 -1.06
C ALA A 131 27.71 -14.35 -0.83
N GLU A 132 27.99 -13.70 0.29
CA GLU A 132 27.46 -12.38 0.59
C GLU A 132 27.88 -11.35 -0.44
N LYS A 133 29.16 -11.35 -0.80
CA LYS A 133 29.72 -10.43 -1.79
C LYS A 133 29.05 -10.60 -3.15
N ILE A 134 28.83 -11.84 -3.58
CA ILE A 134 28.14 -12.14 -4.83
C ILE A 134 26.68 -11.68 -4.77
N TRP A 135 26.01 -11.98 -3.69
CA TRP A 135 24.62 -11.60 -3.51
C TRP A 135 24.40 -10.09 -3.53
N ARG A 136 25.23 -9.34 -2.77
CA ARG A 136 25.12 -7.88 -2.71
C ARG A 136 25.45 -7.23 -4.04
N ALA A 137 26.41 -7.75 -4.77
CA ALA A 137 26.74 -7.26 -6.11
C ALA A 137 25.58 -7.48 -7.09
N HIS A 138 24.91 -8.62 -7.00
CA HIS A 138 23.77 -8.95 -7.86
C HIS A 138 22.55 -8.11 -7.51
N ALA A 139 22.27 -7.94 -6.23
CA ALA A 139 21.15 -7.11 -5.77
C ALA A 139 21.33 -5.65 -6.11
N GLY A 140 22.58 -5.15 -6.11
CA GLY A 140 22.89 -3.77 -6.46
C GLY A 140 22.84 -3.45 -7.94
N SER A 141 22.70 -4.43 -8.81
CA SER A 141 22.64 -4.24 -10.26
C SER A 141 21.23 -4.09 -10.82
N VAL A 142 20.23 -4.10 -9.98
CA VAL A 142 18.83 -3.97 -10.38
C VAL A 142 18.40 -2.52 -10.42
#